data_02993f12410aeaa9e63c198e5a6b16d9
#
_entry.id   02993f12410aeaa9e63c198e5a6b16d9
#
_cell.length_a   1.000
_cell.length_b   1.000
_cell.length_c   1.000
_cell.angle_alpha   90.00
_cell.angle_beta   90.00
_cell.angle_gamma   90.00
#
_symmetry.space_group_name_H-M   'P 1'
#
loop_
_entity.id
_entity.type
_entity.pdbx_description
1 polymer ?
#
loop_
_entity_poly.entity_id
_entity_poly.type
_entity_poly.pdbx_seq_one_letter_code
_entity_poly.pdbx_strand_id
1 'polypeptide(L)'
;MSNPDLALSVALGIGLAAATGFRLFLPLLILSGAAYTGHVSLNESFAWLGTPAAIIMLGTAAIAEIAAFYIPGVDNLLDTLAMPGAVVAGTIASAAAMTDMPPMVKWTTAVIAGGGVAGITQGLTAMLRAKSTVLTGGLGNSVIATAELGGASVISLLALAAPFTALAVIILLFWLAFRLIRRLAKKSAHAMTGTGNDQFKKD
;
A
#
# COMPACT_ATOMS: atom_id res chain seq x y z
N MET A 1 9.78 28.36 -1.28
CA MET A 1 8.58 27.55 -0.96
C MET A 1 8.13 27.83 0.46
N SER A 2 6.82 27.97 0.67
CA SER A 2 6.26 27.98 2.02
C SER A 2 6.34 26.58 2.63
N ASN A 3 6.58 26.47 3.95
CA ASN A 3 6.59 25.18 4.67
C ASN A 3 5.32 24.31 4.40
N PRO A 4 4.10 24.88 4.18
CA PRO A 4 2.90 24.11 3.86
C PRO A 4 2.94 23.36 2.52
N ASP A 5 3.58 23.90 1.48
CA ASP A 5 3.63 23.23 0.17
C ASP A 5 4.53 21.99 0.22
N LEU A 6 5.62 22.05 0.96
CA LEU A 6 6.49 20.92 1.21
C LEU A 6 5.77 19.82 1.99
N ALA A 7 5.05 20.17 3.06
CA ALA A 7 4.28 19.22 3.85
C ALA A 7 3.17 18.55 3.03
N LEU A 8 2.51 19.33 2.14
CA LEU A 8 1.47 18.81 1.25
C LEU A 8 2.02 17.78 0.27
N SER A 9 3.17 18.08 -0.38
CA SER A 9 3.80 17.15 -1.34
C SER A 9 4.30 15.86 -0.67
N VAL A 10 4.82 15.95 0.54
CA VAL A 10 5.22 14.78 1.34
C VAL A 10 3.99 13.96 1.74
N ALA A 11 2.92 14.61 2.22
CA ALA A 11 1.68 13.92 2.60
C ALA A 11 1.03 13.22 1.40
N LEU A 12 0.98 13.89 0.23
CA LEU A 12 0.54 13.30 -1.04
C LEU A 12 1.38 12.07 -1.39
N GLY A 13 2.71 12.21 -1.36
CA GLY A 13 3.63 11.13 -1.69
C GLY A 13 3.46 9.91 -0.79
N ILE A 14 3.35 10.10 0.53
CA ILE A 14 3.12 9.02 1.50
C ILE A 14 1.74 8.39 1.30
N GLY A 15 0.71 9.19 1.03
CA GLY A 15 -0.64 8.72 0.73
C GLY A 15 -0.68 7.78 -0.48
N LEU A 16 -0.09 8.22 -1.58
CA LEU A 16 0.03 7.40 -2.80
C LEU A 16 0.88 6.14 -2.55
N ALA A 17 1.99 6.27 -1.82
CA ALA A 17 2.83 5.13 -1.48
C ALA A 17 2.07 4.08 -0.63
N ALA A 18 1.25 4.50 0.33
CA ALA A 18 0.41 3.56 1.07
C ALA A 18 -0.56 2.80 0.15
N ALA A 19 -1.14 3.50 -0.83
CA ALA A 19 -2.02 2.90 -1.81
C ALA A 19 -1.30 1.88 -2.71
N THR A 20 -0.01 2.10 -3.06
CA THR A 20 0.79 1.12 -3.83
C THR A 20 1.03 -0.17 -3.06
N GLY A 21 0.95 -0.16 -1.74
CA GLY A 21 0.99 -1.36 -0.92
C GLY A 21 -0.27 -2.25 -1.02
N PHE A 22 -1.39 -1.73 -1.52
CA PHE A 22 -2.56 -2.54 -1.85
C PHE A 22 -2.50 -3.03 -3.30
N ARG A 23 -2.14 -2.14 -4.26
CA ARG A 23 -2.01 -2.42 -5.70
C ARG A 23 -0.86 -1.61 -6.26
N LEU A 24 0.05 -2.25 -6.99
CA LEU A 24 1.26 -1.60 -7.45
C LEU A 24 0.99 -0.52 -8.50
N PHE A 25 0.26 -0.89 -9.54
CA PHE A 25 0.12 -0.05 -10.74
C PHE A 25 -1.05 0.91 -10.68
N LEU A 26 -2.11 0.59 -9.94
CA LEU A 26 -3.32 1.42 -9.88
C LEU A 26 -3.06 2.83 -9.31
N PRO A 27 -2.36 3.01 -8.17
CA PRO A 27 -2.07 4.35 -7.66
C PRO A 27 -1.15 5.15 -8.58
N LEU A 28 -0.20 4.49 -9.25
CA LEU A 28 0.65 5.14 -10.25
C LEU A 28 -0.14 5.56 -11.48
N LEU A 29 -1.13 4.76 -11.91
CA LEU A 29 -2.06 5.12 -12.98
C LEU A 29 -2.91 6.34 -12.62
N ILE A 30 -3.44 6.37 -11.40
CA ILE A 30 -4.24 7.50 -10.90
C ILE A 30 -3.38 8.77 -10.82
N LEU A 31 -2.14 8.66 -10.32
CA LEU A 31 -1.18 9.76 -10.32
C LEU A 31 -0.85 10.23 -11.74
N SER A 32 -0.62 9.29 -12.65
CA SER A 32 -0.35 9.57 -14.08
C SER A 32 -1.51 10.34 -14.74
N GLY A 33 -2.75 9.90 -14.50
CA GLY A 33 -3.94 10.59 -14.98
C GLY A 33 -4.11 11.98 -14.40
N ALA A 34 -3.86 12.15 -13.10
CA ALA A 34 -3.92 13.45 -12.45
C ALA A 34 -2.84 14.42 -12.98
N ALA A 35 -1.65 13.91 -13.24
CA ALA A 35 -0.57 14.70 -13.85
C ALA A 35 -0.87 15.09 -15.30
N TYR A 36 -1.37 14.16 -16.11
CA TYR A 36 -1.77 14.39 -17.49
C TYR A 36 -2.85 15.46 -17.62
N THR A 37 -3.82 15.48 -16.70
CA THR A 37 -4.90 16.46 -16.66
C THR A 37 -4.51 17.78 -15.97
N GLY A 38 -3.27 17.91 -15.50
CA GLY A 38 -2.76 19.12 -14.87
C GLY A 38 -3.22 19.36 -13.44
N HIS A 39 -3.84 18.36 -12.79
CA HIS A 39 -4.28 18.46 -11.39
C HIS A 39 -3.13 18.32 -10.38
N VAL A 40 -2.02 17.71 -10.81
CA VAL A 40 -0.83 17.51 -9.98
C VAL A 40 0.42 17.83 -10.77
N SER A 41 1.30 18.61 -10.18
CA SER A 41 2.65 18.82 -10.71
C SER A 41 3.57 17.73 -10.21
N LEU A 42 4.27 17.07 -11.12
CA LEU A 42 5.27 16.05 -10.77
C LEU A 42 6.66 16.67 -10.72
N ASN A 43 7.54 16.03 -9.98
CA ASN A 43 8.97 16.32 -10.05
C ASN A 43 9.47 16.09 -11.49
N GLU A 44 10.38 16.95 -11.97
CA GLU A 44 10.90 16.93 -13.34
C GLU A 44 11.40 15.56 -13.80
N SER A 45 12.08 14.83 -12.92
CA SER A 45 12.58 13.46 -13.20
C SER A 45 11.45 12.46 -13.50
N PHE A 46 10.22 12.78 -13.14
CA PHE A 46 9.03 11.94 -13.30
C PHE A 46 7.97 12.55 -14.25
N ALA A 47 8.32 13.61 -14.98
CA ALA A 47 7.41 14.27 -15.92
C ALA A 47 6.84 13.30 -16.99
N TRP A 48 7.58 12.25 -17.32
CA TRP A 48 7.15 11.18 -18.22
C TRP A 48 5.89 10.45 -17.76
N LEU A 49 5.60 10.39 -16.45
CA LEU A 49 4.36 9.81 -15.92
C LEU A 49 3.13 10.58 -16.39
N GLY A 50 3.22 11.88 -16.65
CA GLY A 50 2.13 12.71 -17.18
C GLY A 50 1.90 12.56 -18.69
N THR A 51 2.37 11.50 -19.33
CA THR A 51 2.22 11.29 -20.78
C THR A 51 1.15 10.23 -21.10
N PRO A 52 0.49 10.33 -22.29
CA PRO A 52 -0.45 9.30 -22.74
C PRO A 52 0.16 7.89 -22.79
N ALA A 53 1.44 7.80 -23.15
CA ALA A 53 2.16 6.52 -23.20
C ALA A 53 2.26 5.89 -21.79
N ALA A 54 2.55 6.69 -20.76
CA ALA A 54 2.59 6.22 -19.37
C ALA A 54 1.21 5.74 -18.91
N ILE A 55 0.14 6.47 -19.24
CA ILE A 55 -1.24 6.07 -18.90
C ILE A 55 -1.59 4.72 -19.53
N ILE A 56 -1.29 4.52 -20.82
CA ILE A 56 -1.57 3.26 -21.51
C ILE A 56 -0.75 2.12 -20.88
N MET A 57 0.54 2.33 -20.64
CA MET A 57 1.42 1.33 -20.03
C MET A 57 0.95 0.95 -18.61
N LEU A 58 0.71 1.94 -17.75
CA LEU A 58 0.27 1.72 -16.38
C LEU A 58 -1.16 1.15 -16.33
N GLY A 59 -2.04 1.57 -17.24
CA GLY A 59 -3.39 1.04 -17.37
C GLY A 59 -3.39 -0.44 -17.76
N THR A 60 -2.58 -0.82 -18.74
CA THR A 60 -2.40 -2.23 -19.14
C THR A 60 -1.84 -3.05 -17.98
N ALA A 61 -0.81 -2.53 -17.29
CA ALA A 61 -0.21 -3.20 -16.14
C ALA A 61 -1.22 -3.35 -14.97
N ALA A 62 -2.01 -2.31 -14.68
CA ALA A 62 -3.04 -2.36 -13.65
C ALA A 62 -4.15 -3.38 -13.96
N ILE A 63 -4.60 -3.45 -15.22
CA ILE A 63 -5.58 -4.46 -15.65
C ILE A 63 -5.01 -5.86 -15.50
N ALA A 64 -3.77 -6.09 -15.94
CA ALA A 64 -3.09 -7.37 -15.81
C ALA A 64 -2.92 -7.75 -14.32
N GLU A 65 -2.49 -6.82 -13.48
CA GLU A 65 -2.37 -7.02 -12.03
C GLU A 65 -3.72 -7.41 -11.42
N ILE A 66 -4.77 -6.65 -11.69
CA ILE A 66 -6.12 -6.93 -11.17
C ILE A 66 -6.58 -8.33 -11.60
N ALA A 67 -6.49 -8.66 -12.88
CA ALA A 67 -6.91 -9.96 -13.40
C ALA A 67 -6.14 -11.11 -12.74
N ALA A 68 -4.83 -10.98 -12.60
CA ALA A 68 -3.97 -12.00 -12.03
C ALA A 68 -4.31 -12.33 -10.57
N PHE A 69 -4.74 -11.35 -9.78
CA PHE A 69 -5.15 -11.59 -8.39
C PHE A 69 -6.49 -12.33 -8.22
N TYR A 70 -7.27 -12.49 -9.30
CA TYR A 70 -8.49 -13.31 -9.29
C TYR A 70 -8.25 -14.75 -9.75
N ILE A 71 -7.01 -15.11 -10.16
CA ILE A 71 -6.66 -16.46 -10.59
C ILE A 71 -6.03 -17.20 -9.40
N PRO A 72 -6.70 -18.25 -8.84
CA PRO A 72 -6.16 -19.02 -7.71
C PRO A 72 -4.79 -19.62 -8.05
N GLY A 73 -3.84 -19.46 -7.14
CA GLY A 73 -2.45 -19.91 -7.29
C GLY A 73 -1.52 -18.86 -7.91
N VAL A 74 -2.00 -18.05 -8.85
CA VAL A 74 -1.24 -16.89 -9.38
C VAL A 74 -1.17 -15.79 -8.33
N ASP A 75 -2.22 -15.59 -7.55
CA ASP A 75 -2.28 -14.65 -6.45
C ASP A 75 -1.15 -14.85 -5.43
N ASN A 76 -0.88 -16.11 -5.03
CA ASN A 76 0.19 -16.41 -4.08
C ASN A 76 1.60 -16.14 -4.65
N LEU A 77 1.79 -16.37 -5.95
CA LEU A 77 3.06 -16.05 -6.62
C LEU A 77 3.23 -14.52 -6.70
N LEU A 78 2.17 -13.81 -7.04
CA LEU A 78 2.15 -12.36 -7.09
C LEU A 78 2.44 -11.74 -5.73
N ASP A 79 1.91 -12.26 -4.63
CA ASP A 79 2.19 -11.76 -3.28
C ASP A 79 3.68 -11.80 -2.93
N THR A 80 4.40 -12.81 -3.42
CA THR A 80 5.85 -12.91 -3.23
C THR A 80 6.61 -11.80 -3.98
N LEU A 81 6.19 -11.50 -5.20
CA LEU A 81 6.79 -10.46 -6.04
C LEU A 81 6.28 -9.06 -5.69
N ALA A 82 5.07 -8.96 -5.15
CA ALA A 82 4.43 -7.70 -4.83
C ALA A 82 5.14 -6.96 -3.68
N MET A 83 5.76 -7.66 -2.73
CA MET A 83 6.43 -6.99 -1.61
C MET A 83 7.60 -6.10 -2.07
N PRO A 84 8.63 -6.60 -2.79
CA PRO A 84 9.66 -5.73 -3.33
C PRO A 84 9.09 -4.73 -4.35
N GLY A 85 8.11 -5.13 -5.15
CA GLY A 85 7.42 -4.27 -6.10
C GLY A 85 6.73 -3.08 -5.42
N ALA A 86 6.03 -3.30 -4.31
CA ALA A 86 5.36 -2.26 -3.55
C ALA A 86 6.34 -1.23 -2.97
N VAL A 87 7.48 -1.69 -2.43
CA VAL A 87 8.54 -0.79 -1.93
C VAL A 87 9.06 0.10 -3.07
N VAL A 88 9.33 -0.47 -4.24
CA VAL A 88 9.80 0.28 -5.40
C VAL A 88 8.72 1.23 -5.91
N ALA A 89 7.49 0.75 -6.13
CA ALA A 89 6.37 1.55 -6.61
C ALA A 89 6.02 2.70 -5.64
N GLY A 90 6.02 2.42 -4.34
CA GLY A 90 5.77 3.42 -3.29
C GLY A 90 6.88 4.47 -3.22
N THR A 91 8.13 4.07 -3.41
CA THR A 91 9.26 5.00 -3.52
C THR A 91 9.10 5.90 -4.74
N ILE A 92 8.76 5.34 -5.91
CA ILE A 92 8.53 6.09 -7.14
C ILE A 92 7.37 7.06 -6.99
N ALA A 93 6.21 6.60 -6.50
CA ALA A 93 5.03 7.43 -6.29
C ALA A 93 5.32 8.61 -5.35
N SER A 94 6.03 8.32 -4.25
CA SER A 94 6.43 9.33 -3.28
C SER A 94 7.42 10.35 -3.87
N ALA A 95 8.48 9.87 -4.55
CA ALA A 95 9.48 10.75 -5.16
C ALA A 95 8.89 11.60 -6.29
N ALA A 96 7.93 11.07 -7.06
CA ALA A 96 7.26 11.78 -8.14
C ALA A 96 6.39 12.94 -7.62
N ALA A 97 5.75 12.75 -6.47
CA ALA A 97 4.91 13.77 -5.83
C ALA A 97 5.72 14.85 -5.09
N MET A 98 6.97 14.55 -4.70
CA MET A 98 7.85 15.48 -3.97
C MET A 98 8.56 16.42 -4.97
N THR A 99 7.94 17.55 -5.24
CA THR A 99 8.52 18.62 -6.04
C THR A 99 9.44 19.50 -5.17
N ASP A 100 10.39 20.20 -5.81
CA ASP A 100 11.22 21.27 -5.22
C ASP A 100 11.99 20.89 -3.94
N MET A 101 12.33 19.63 -3.79
CA MET A 101 13.20 19.15 -2.70
C MET A 101 14.62 18.86 -3.19
N PRO A 102 15.64 19.14 -2.36
CA PRO A 102 17.00 18.69 -2.67
C PRO A 102 17.01 17.18 -2.94
N PRO A 103 17.75 16.70 -3.97
CA PRO A 103 17.69 15.30 -4.40
C PRO A 103 17.92 14.30 -3.26
N MET A 104 18.89 14.57 -2.39
CA MET A 104 19.20 13.69 -1.26
C MET A 104 18.03 13.58 -0.28
N VAL A 105 17.38 14.69 0.08
CA VAL A 105 16.23 14.71 0.99
C VAL A 105 15.04 13.99 0.35
N LYS A 106 14.76 14.28 -0.93
CA LYS A 106 13.70 13.64 -1.70
C LYS A 106 13.82 12.12 -1.71
N TRP A 107 14.97 11.61 -2.13
CA TRP A 107 15.17 10.18 -2.25
C TRP A 107 15.20 9.48 -0.88
N THR A 108 15.81 10.08 0.13
CA THR A 108 15.82 9.54 1.49
C THR A 108 14.38 9.44 2.03
N THR A 109 13.60 10.50 1.89
CA THR A 109 12.20 10.51 2.35
C THR A 109 11.35 9.54 1.53
N ALA A 110 11.51 9.50 0.21
CA ALA A 110 10.74 8.60 -0.65
C ALA A 110 11.02 7.12 -0.36
N VAL A 111 12.28 6.74 -0.13
CA VAL A 111 12.63 5.35 0.21
C VAL A 111 12.13 4.99 1.61
N ILE A 112 12.43 5.81 2.62
CA ILE A 112 12.12 5.46 4.01
C ILE A 112 10.61 5.59 4.28
N ALA A 113 10.01 6.73 3.98
CA ALA A 113 8.59 6.95 4.24
C ALA A 113 7.72 6.32 3.16
N GLY A 114 7.98 6.57 1.86
CA GLY A 114 7.18 6.03 0.77
C GLY A 114 7.33 4.52 0.65
N GLY A 115 8.54 4.03 0.42
CA GLY A 115 8.81 2.61 0.29
C GLY A 115 8.49 1.82 1.56
N GLY A 116 8.80 2.39 2.74
CA GLY A 116 8.49 1.77 4.04
C GLY A 116 6.98 1.60 4.26
N VAL A 117 6.20 2.64 4.03
CA VAL A 117 4.72 2.59 4.18
C VAL A 117 4.10 1.61 3.18
N ALA A 118 4.53 1.62 1.91
CA ALA A 118 4.08 0.67 0.90
C ALA A 118 4.40 -0.78 1.30
N GLY A 119 5.63 -1.04 1.76
CA GLY A 119 6.05 -2.36 2.21
C GLY A 119 5.26 -2.85 3.43
N ILE A 120 4.97 -1.98 4.41
CA ILE A 120 4.14 -2.33 5.57
C ILE A 120 2.71 -2.66 5.12
N THR A 121 2.12 -1.84 4.24
CA THR A 121 0.78 -2.09 3.70
C THR A 121 0.72 -3.43 2.98
N GLN A 122 1.65 -3.69 2.06
CA GLN A 122 1.74 -4.96 1.33
C GLN A 122 1.95 -6.15 2.29
N GLY A 123 2.80 -6.00 3.30
CA GLY A 123 3.02 -7.06 4.30
C GLY A 123 1.74 -7.40 5.07
N LEU A 124 0.95 -6.39 5.45
CA LEU A 124 -0.33 -6.62 6.13
C LEU A 124 -1.35 -7.34 5.24
N THR A 125 -1.46 -6.96 3.96
CA THR A 125 -2.39 -7.60 3.02
C THR A 125 -1.95 -9.03 2.69
N ALA A 126 -0.66 -9.27 2.48
CA ALA A 126 -0.11 -10.60 2.27
C ALA A 126 -0.38 -11.53 3.48
N MET A 127 -0.26 -11.03 4.72
CA MET A 127 -0.64 -11.79 5.92
C MET A 127 -2.13 -12.13 5.97
N LEU A 128 -3.00 -11.21 5.55
CA LEU A 128 -4.44 -11.47 5.48
C LEU A 128 -4.77 -12.54 4.44
N ARG A 129 -4.13 -12.49 3.28
CA ARG A 129 -4.29 -13.50 2.21
C ARG A 129 -3.77 -14.87 2.64
N ALA A 130 -2.60 -14.94 3.28
CA ALA A 130 -2.06 -16.20 3.80
C ALA A 130 -3.04 -16.86 4.78
N LYS A 131 -3.63 -16.08 5.70
CA LYS A 131 -4.67 -16.59 6.61
C LYS A 131 -5.93 -17.02 5.86
N SER A 132 -6.38 -16.25 4.88
CA SER A 132 -7.53 -16.60 4.04
C SER A 132 -7.29 -17.91 3.31
N THR A 133 -6.11 -18.10 2.72
CA THR A 133 -5.74 -19.32 2.02
C THR A 133 -5.81 -20.54 2.94
N VAL A 134 -5.30 -20.45 4.17
CA VAL A 134 -5.34 -21.52 5.16
C VAL A 134 -6.77 -21.85 5.60
N LEU A 135 -7.63 -20.84 5.76
CA LEU A 135 -9.00 -21.02 6.27
C LEU A 135 -10.02 -21.39 5.20
N THR A 136 -9.83 -20.94 3.96
CA THR A 136 -10.83 -21.05 2.88
C THR A 136 -10.31 -21.77 1.64
N GLY A 137 -9.10 -22.31 1.66
CA GLY A 137 -8.46 -22.89 0.48
C GLY A 137 -8.20 -21.85 -0.63
N GLY A 138 -8.13 -20.55 -0.26
CA GLY A 138 -7.90 -19.46 -1.21
C GLY A 138 -9.19 -18.80 -1.76
N LEU A 139 -10.37 -19.36 -1.54
CA LEU A 139 -11.63 -18.77 -2.03
C LEU A 139 -11.90 -17.37 -1.48
N GLY A 140 -11.46 -17.08 -0.24
CA GLY A 140 -11.58 -15.76 0.38
C GLY A 140 -10.64 -14.71 -0.22
N ASN A 141 -9.61 -15.10 -0.96
CA ASN A 141 -8.62 -14.17 -1.52
C ASN A 141 -9.25 -13.20 -2.53
N SER A 142 -10.27 -13.63 -3.29
CA SER A 142 -10.98 -12.75 -4.21
C SER A 142 -11.70 -11.60 -3.51
N VAL A 143 -12.24 -11.85 -2.30
CA VAL A 143 -12.87 -10.79 -1.49
C VAL A 143 -11.82 -9.81 -0.99
N ILE A 144 -10.67 -10.31 -0.53
CA ILE A 144 -9.54 -9.47 -0.10
C ILE A 144 -9.04 -8.66 -1.29
N ALA A 145 -8.86 -9.28 -2.47
CA ALA A 145 -8.44 -8.62 -3.70
C ALA A 145 -9.37 -7.46 -4.09
N THR A 146 -10.69 -7.64 -3.93
CA THR A 146 -11.68 -6.58 -4.19
C THR A 146 -11.58 -5.45 -3.16
N ALA A 147 -11.40 -5.79 -1.88
CA ALA A 147 -11.24 -4.80 -0.82
C ALA A 147 -9.95 -3.97 -1.02
N GLU A 148 -8.85 -4.61 -1.43
CA GLU A 148 -7.58 -3.92 -1.75
C GLU A 148 -7.72 -3.00 -2.96
N LEU A 149 -8.42 -3.44 -4.01
CA LEU A 149 -8.70 -2.62 -5.18
C LEU A 149 -9.48 -1.34 -4.79
N GLY A 150 -10.53 -1.51 -3.98
CA GLY A 150 -11.29 -0.40 -3.42
C GLY A 150 -10.44 0.50 -2.53
N GLY A 151 -9.65 -0.08 -1.64
CA GLY A 151 -8.74 0.63 -0.75
C GLY A 151 -7.68 1.44 -1.51
N ALA A 152 -7.01 0.83 -2.50
CA ALA A 152 -6.03 1.50 -3.35
C ALA A 152 -6.66 2.70 -4.09
N SER A 153 -7.86 2.50 -4.67
CA SER A 153 -8.58 3.56 -5.39
C SER A 153 -8.94 4.73 -4.46
N VAL A 154 -9.60 4.43 -3.34
CA VAL A 154 -10.06 5.45 -2.39
C VAL A 154 -8.88 6.22 -1.79
N ILE A 155 -7.83 5.53 -1.34
CA ILE A 155 -6.67 6.18 -0.73
C ILE A 155 -5.92 7.03 -1.76
N SER A 156 -5.76 6.56 -3.01
CA SER A 156 -5.11 7.34 -4.06
C SER A 156 -5.89 8.61 -4.39
N LEU A 157 -7.20 8.51 -4.58
CA LEU A 157 -8.05 9.68 -4.84
C LEU A 157 -8.09 10.63 -3.64
N LEU A 158 -8.13 10.10 -2.43
CA LEU A 158 -8.10 10.90 -1.22
C LEU A 158 -6.74 11.59 -1.04
N ALA A 159 -5.63 10.92 -1.40
CA ALA A 159 -4.30 11.52 -1.37
C ALA A 159 -4.20 12.71 -2.34
N LEU A 160 -4.82 12.61 -3.52
CA LEU A 160 -4.87 13.70 -4.48
C LEU A 160 -5.76 14.86 -4.04
N ALA A 161 -6.94 14.55 -3.48
CA ALA A 161 -7.93 15.57 -3.11
C ALA A 161 -7.65 16.22 -1.75
N ALA A 162 -7.17 15.45 -0.78
CA ALA A 162 -6.98 15.87 0.61
C ALA A 162 -5.80 15.10 1.25
N PRO A 163 -4.53 15.43 0.93
CA PRO A 163 -3.35 14.67 1.34
C PRO A 163 -3.23 14.44 2.84
N PHE A 164 -3.51 15.45 3.67
CA PHE A 164 -3.45 15.30 5.12
C PHE A 164 -4.54 14.38 5.66
N THR A 165 -5.72 14.37 5.04
CA THR A 165 -6.81 13.46 5.40
C THR A 165 -6.42 12.02 5.04
N ALA A 166 -5.82 11.81 3.86
CA ALA A 166 -5.29 10.49 3.46
C ALA A 166 -4.26 9.99 4.48
N LEU A 167 -3.32 10.85 4.89
CA LEU A 167 -2.30 10.52 5.88
C LEU A 167 -2.93 10.15 7.23
N ALA A 168 -3.92 10.90 7.70
CA ALA A 168 -4.65 10.60 8.94
C ALA A 168 -5.37 9.24 8.87
N VAL A 169 -6.01 8.94 7.73
CA VAL A 169 -6.68 7.64 7.49
C VAL A 169 -5.65 6.50 7.51
N ILE A 170 -4.49 6.66 6.88
CA ILE A 170 -3.44 5.65 6.85
C ILE A 170 -2.89 5.39 8.26
N ILE A 171 -2.62 6.44 9.03
CA ILE A 171 -2.17 6.32 10.42
C ILE A 171 -3.22 5.57 11.26
N LEU A 172 -4.50 5.91 11.09
CA LEU A 172 -5.60 5.23 11.77
C LEU A 172 -5.68 3.75 11.39
N LEU A 173 -5.57 3.42 10.09
CA LEU A 173 -5.58 2.04 9.62
C LEU A 173 -4.42 1.22 10.19
N PHE A 174 -3.22 1.77 10.22
CA PHE A 174 -2.05 1.10 10.81
C PHE A 174 -2.20 0.92 12.32
N TRP A 175 -2.73 1.92 13.02
CA TRP A 175 -3.01 1.80 14.45
C TRP A 175 -4.06 0.72 14.76
N LEU A 176 -5.15 0.66 13.97
CA LEU A 176 -6.17 -0.38 14.09
C LEU A 176 -5.60 -1.77 13.80
N ALA A 177 -4.81 -1.92 12.72
CA ALA A 177 -4.15 -3.17 12.37
C ALA A 177 -3.20 -3.63 13.49
N PHE A 178 -2.37 -2.74 14.01
CA PHE A 178 -1.47 -3.02 15.12
C PHE A 178 -2.23 -3.43 16.39
N ARG A 179 -3.30 -2.73 16.73
CA ARG A 179 -4.17 -3.04 17.88
C ARG A 179 -4.81 -4.43 17.73
N LEU A 180 -5.27 -4.76 16.52
CA LEU A 180 -5.87 -6.06 16.23
C LEU A 180 -4.85 -7.18 16.36
N ILE A 181 -3.67 -7.03 15.76
CA ILE A 181 -2.57 -8.00 15.85
C ILE A 181 -2.19 -8.25 17.32
N ARG A 182 -2.02 -7.19 18.10
CA ARG A 182 -1.70 -7.32 19.54
C ARG A 182 -2.80 -8.04 20.33
N ARG A 183 -4.07 -7.82 20.01
CA ARG A 183 -5.20 -8.51 20.66
C ARG A 183 -5.20 -10.00 20.34
N LEU A 184 -4.96 -10.36 19.08
CA LEU A 184 -4.89 -11.76 18.64
C LEU A 184 -3.70 -12.49 19.26
N ALA A 185 -2.52 -11.87 19.29
CA ALA A 185 -1.33 -12.43 19.91
C ALA A 185 -1.52 -12.71 21.40
N LYS A 186 -2.18 -11.80 22.15
CA LYS A 186 -2.50 -12.02 23.57
C LYS A 186 -3.47 -13.18 23.78
N LYS A 187 -4.47 -13.35 22.91
CA LYS A 187 -5.42 -14.47 22.99
C LYS A 187 -4.74 -15.83 22.78
N SER A 188 -3.82 -15.92 21.82
CA SER A 188 -3.05 -17.14 21.56
C SER A 188 -2.11 -17.49 22.72
N ALA A 189 -1.46 -16.51 23.32
CA ALA A 189 -0.60 -16.73 24.50
C ALA A 189 -1.38 -17.26 25.71
N HIS A 190 -2.58 -16.75 25.97
CA HIS A 190 -3.44 -17.22 27.07
C HIS A 190 -3.96 -18.66 26.84
N ALA A 191 -4.23 -19.03 25.58
CA ALA A 191 -4.68 -20.39 25.25
C ALA A 191 -3.57 -21.43 25.49
N MET A 192 -2.31 -21.08 25.22
CA MET A 192 -1.17 -21.99 25.45
C MET A 192 -0.84 -22.16 26.94
N THR A 193 -1.00 -21.12 27.77
CA THR A 193 -0.74 -21.21 29.21
C THR A 193 -1.86 -21.90 29.99
N GLY A 194 -3.11 -21.86 29.50
CA GLY A 194 -4.25 -22.54 30.13
C GLY A 194 -4.19 -24.09 30.01
N THR A 195 -3.70 -24.60 28.89
CA THR A 195 -3.66 -26.03 28.63
C THR A 195 -2.56 -26.75 29.45
N GLY A 196 -1.49 -26.05 29.83
CA GLY A 196 -0.39 -26.61 30.63
C GLY A 196 -0.72 -26.82 32.10
N ASN A 197 -1.68 -26.08 32.65
CA ASN A 197 -1.99 -26.16 34.10
C ASN A 197 -3.00 -27.25 34.46
N ASP A 198 -3.77 -27.75 33.48
CA ASP A 198 -4.76 -28.80 33.72
C ASP A 198 -4.15 -30.23 33.66
N GLN A 199 -2.98 -30.38 33.07
CA GLN A 199 -2.27 -31.71 33.06
C GLN A 199 -1.54 -31.99 34.37
N PHE A 200 -1.03 -30.96 35.06
CA PHE A 200 -0.36 -31.14 36.37
C PHE A 200 -1.31 -31.34 37.55
N LYS A 201 -2.62 -31.23 37.35
CA LYS A 201 -3.64 -31.42 38.42
C LYS A 201 -4.28 -32.82 38.42
N LYS A 202 -3.89 -33.70 37.50
CA LYS A 202 -4.47 -35.07 37.39
C LYS A 202 -3.54 -36.21 37.82
N ASP A 203 -2.33 -35.87 38.23
CA ASP A 203 -1.37 -36.80 38.88
C ASP A 203 -1.31 -36.47 40.38
#